data_39cad9b1082ac44739b10c58b248f818
#
_entry.id   39cad9b1082ac44739b10c58b248f818
#
_cell.length_a   1.000
_cell.length_b   1.000
_cell.length_c   1.000
_cell.angle_alpha   90.00
_cell.angle_beta   90.00
_cell.angle_gamma   90.00
#
_symmetry.space_group_name_H-M   'P 1'
#
loop_
_entity.id
_entity.type
_entity.pdbx_description
1 polymer ?
#
loop_
_entity_poly.entity_id
_entity_poly.type
_entity_poly.pdbx_seq_one_letter_code
_entity_poly.pdbx_strand_id
1 'polypeptide(L)'
;MHVHTTRGSTDSGLSPADLVSVANELNLDGVCITEHGGSWSDAELQEVADGTGLALFSGREIETEVGHVLAIGLPRYEAGLHRFSALTEFASGNGVALVFAHPFRHHTDPPAGQSCLLTAGLSEPVPELRMNAEALAKAIPELSQVHAIEAANGATSQADNELAAATASVLGASTTGGSDAHSAHGIGSGLTRIEGRPRTSAELAEAIRVGATEAVAGRPDEKS
;
A
#
# COMPACT_ATOMS: atom_id res chain seq x y z
N MET A 1 -1.56 -2.04 -6.79
CA MET A 1 -0.32 -1.92 -5.98
C MET A 1 -0.37 -2.89 -4.81
N HIS A 2 0.64 -2.91 -3.92
CA HIS A 2 0.68 -3.67 -2.67
C HIS A 2 0.56 -5.19 -2.91
N VAL A 3 1.69 -5.82 -3.23
CA VAL A 3 1.76 -7.27 -3.52
C VAL A 3 3.05 -7.84 -2.95
N HIS A 4 2.97 -9.06 -2.41
CA HIS A 4 4.07 -9.78 -1.80
C HIS A 4 4.35 -11.05 -2.58
N THR A 5 5.64 -11.37 -2.78
CA THR A 5 6.05 -12.59 -3.46
C THR A 5 6.93 -13.46 -2.58
N THR A 6 7.07 -14.74 -2.95
CA THR A 6 7.97 -15.69 -2.25
C THR A 6 9.43 -15.25 -2.26
N ARG A 7 9.82 -14.25 -3.09
CA ARG A 7 11.21 -13.80 -3.16
C ARG A 7 11.60 -12.93 -1.97
N GLY A 8 10.69 -12.08 -1.48
CA GLY A 8 11.01 -11.11 -0.43
C GLY A 8 10.08 -11.12 0.77
N SER A 9 9.03 -11.96 0.76
CA SER A 9 8.04 -12.04 1.84
C SER A 9 7.83 -13.50 2.22
N THR A 10 8.24 -13.87 3.43
CA THR A 10 8.21 -15.26 3.91
C THR A 10 6.80 -15.80 4.17
N ASP A 11 5.83 -14.94 4.27
CA ASP A 11 4.41 -15.20 4.46
C ASP A 11 3.62 -15.29 3.14
N SER A 12 4.29 -15.03 2.00
CA SER A 12 3.68 -15.14 0.69
C SER A 12 3.93 -16.51 0.04
N GLY A 13 2.87 -17.04 -0.58
CA GLY A 13 2.94 -18.20 -1.49
C GLY A 13 2.94 -17.84 -2.97
N LEU A 14 2.92 -16.56 -3.32
CA LEU A 14 2.85 -16.06 -4.69
C LEU A 14 4.23 -16.06 -5.34
N SER A 15 4.45 -16.89 -6.34
CA SER A 15 5.69 -16.81 -7.12
C SER A 15 5.68 -15.59 -8.06
N PRO A 16 6.85 -15.02 -8.41
CA PRO A 16 6.93 -13.96 -9.40
C PRO A 16 6.34 -14.33 -10.76
N ALA A 17 6.47 -15.59 -11.17
CA ALA A 17 5.91 -16.09 -12.43
C ALA A 17 4.37 -16.12 -12.38
N ASP A 18 3.77 -16.60 -11.28
CA ASP A 18 2.32 -16.60 -11.10
C ASP A 18 1.77 -15.18 -11.04
N LEU A 19 2.50 -14.25 -10.37
CA LEU A 19 2.15 -12.83 -10.36
C LEU A 19 2.00 -12.28 -11.77
N VAL A 20 3.00 -12.50 -12.63
CA VAL A 20 2.99 -11.99 -14.00
C VAL A 20 1.87 -12.65 -14.82
N SER A 21 1.68 -13.97 -14.68
CA SER A 21 0.60 -14.69 -15.39
C SER A 21 -0.76 -14.08 -15.06
N VAL A 22 -1.08 -13.99 -13.78
CA VAL A 22 -2.40 -13.47 -13.32
C VAL A 22 -2.57 -11.98 -13.65
N ALA A 23 -1.52 -11.16 -13.51
CA ALA A 23 -1.60 -9.75 -13.87
C ALA A 23 -1.92 -9.56 -15.38
N ASN A 24 -1.35 -10.38 -16.24
CA ASN A 24 -1.65 -10.38 -17.70
C ASN A 24 -3.08 -10.87 -17.99
N GLU A 25 -3.54 -11.92 -17.34
CA GLU A 25 -4.92 -12.44 -17.48
C GLU A 25 -5.94 -11.36 -17.09
N LEU A 26 -5.60 -10.54 -16.07
CA LEU A 26 -6.41 -9.43 -15.61
C LEU A 26 -6.27 -8.15 -16.43
N ASN A 27 -5.41 -8.15 -17.45
CA ASN A 27 -5.08 -6.99 -18.26
C ASN A 27 -4.63 -5.78 -17.42
N LEU A 28 -3.83 -6.01 -16.38
CA LEU A 28 -3.23 -4.92 -15.61
C LEU A 28 -2.10 -4.27 -16.41
N ASP A 29 -1.99 -2.95 -16.36
CA ASP A 29 -0.89 -2.21 -17.00
C ASP A 29 0.43 -2.37 -16.22
N GLY A 30 0.35 -2.62 -14.90
CA GLY A 30 1.52 -2.83 -14.07
C GLY A 30 1.20 -3.28 -12.65
N VAL A 31 2.23 -3.76 -11.94
CA VAL A 31 2.16 -4.18 -10.54
C VAL A 31 3.33 -3.60 -9.76
N CYS A 32 3.04 -3.02 -8.59
CA CYS A 32 4.07 -2.64 -7.63
C CYS A 32 4.20 -3.73 -6.56
N ILE A 33 5.39 -4.34 -6.50
CA ILE A 33 5.75 -5.38 -5.54
C ILE A 33 6.33 -4.68 -4.30
N THR A 34 5.78 -4.97 -3.12
CA THR A 34 6.09 -4.26 -1.87
C THR A 34 6.51 -5.23 -0.78
N GLU A 35 7.60 -5.93 -0.98
CA GLU A 35 8.06 -6.98 -0.10
C GLU A 35 8.33 -6.51 1.35
N HIS A 36 8.17 -7.41 2.30
CA HIS A 36 8.59 -7.18 3.71
C HIS A 36 10.11 -7.22 3.85
N GLY A 37 10.79 -8.06 3.07
CA GLY A 37 12.24 -8.24 3.07
C GLY A 37 12.84 -8.21 1.68
N GLY A 38 14.07 -7.74 1.57
CA GLY A 38 14.72 -7.61 0.27
C GLY A 38 14.20 -6.44 -0.56
N SER A 39 14.77 -6.26 -1.73
CA SER A 39 14.38 -5.27 -2.72
C SER A 39 14.54 -5.89 -4.11
N TRP A 40 13.72 -5.46 -5.04
CA TRP A 40 13.86 -5.80 -6.44
C TRP A 40 14.69 -4.72 -7.14
N SER A 41 15.71 -5.10 -7.87
CA SER A 41 16.38 -4.20 -8.82
C SER A 41 15.54 -4.05 -10.09
N ASP A 42 15.70 -2.94 -10.78
CA ASP A 42 15.01 -2.73 -12.07
C ASP A 42 15.37 -3.83 -13.10
N ALA A 43 16.61 -4.35 -13.07
CA ALA A 43 17.03 -5.44 -13.95
C ALA A 43 16.27 -6.74 -13.65
N GLU A 44 16.10 -7.12 -12.38
CA GLU A 44 15.32 -8.29 -11.98
C GLU A 44 13.84 -8.13 -12.34
N LEU A 45 13.26 -6.93 -12.15
CA LEU A 45 11.89 -6.66 -12.56
C LEU A 45 11.70 -6.77 -14.07
N GLN A 46 12.65 -6.26 -14.85
CA GLN A 46 12.64 -6.38 -16.31
C GLN A 46 12.74 -7.84 -16.76
N GLU A 47 13.64 -8.63 -16.16
CA GLU A 47 13.79 -10.06 -16.48
C GLU A 47 12.49 -10.83 -16.23
N VAL A 48 11.82 -10.57 -15.10
CA VAL A 48 10.54 -11.24 -14.75
C VAL A 48 9.40 -10.82 -15.69
N ALA A 49 9.37 -9.56 -16.12
CA ALA A 49 8.33 -9.01 -16.99
C ALA A 49 8.64 -9.18 -18.50
N ASP A 50 9.79 -9.74 -18.86
CA ASP A 50 10.25 -9.78 -20.24
C ASP A 50 9.22 -10.42 -21.18
N GLY A 51 8.99 -9.77 -22.32
CA GLY A 51 8.05 -10.22 -23.34
C GLY A 51 6.56 -10.06 -23.01
N THR A 52 6.20 -9.57 -21.81
CA THR A 52 4.79 -9.49 -21.37
C THR A 52 4.15 -8.12 -21.60
N GLY A 53 4.93 -7.05 -21.65
CA GLY A 53 4.45 -5.68 -21.71
C GLY A 53 3.96 -5.11 -20.36
N LEU A 54 3.90 -5.94 -19.31
CA LEU A 54 3.55 -5.54 -17.93
C LEU A 54 4.66 -4.67 -17.34
N ALA A 55 4.31 -3.55 -16.71
CA ALA A 55 5.25 -2.76 -15.94
C ALA A 55 5.34 -3.31 -14.52
N LEU A 56 6.56 -3.66 -14.05
CA LEU A 56 6.79 -4.03 -12.67
C LEU A 56 7.56 -2.93 -11.95
N PHE A 57 7.16 -2.67 -10.71
CA PHE A 57 7.74 -1.63 -9.87
C PHE A 57 8.16 -2.22 -8.53
N SER A 58 9.22 -1.66 -7.94
CA SER A 58 9.71 -2.02 -6.61
C SER A 58 9.26 -1.01 -5.58
N GLY A 59 8.72 -1.52 -4.51
CA GLY A 59 8.50 -0.82 -3.25
C GLY A 59 8.87 -1.74 -2.08
N ARG A 60 8.62 -1.26 -0.89
CA ARG A 60 8.75 -2.04 0.33
C ARG A 60 7.63 -1.69 1.30
N GLU A 61 7.02 -2.69 1.89
CA GLU A 61 6.18 -2.48 3.06
C GLU A 61 7.05 -2.48 4.31
N ILE A 62 7.01 -1.36 5.03
CA ILE A 62 7.80 -1.15 6.24
C ILE A 62 6.83 -1.08 7.41
N GLU A 63 7.00 -2.03 8.35
CA GLU A 63 6.32 -1.96 9.64
C GLU A 63 6.97 -0.87 10.49
N THR A 64 6.17 0.13 10.87
CA THR A 64 6.59 1.24 11.74
C THR A 64 5.80 1.21 13.04
N GLU A 65 6.21 2.03 14.02
CA GLU A 65 5.52 2.15 15.31
C GLU A 65 4.09 2.72 15.19
N VAL A 66 3.75 3.30 14.03
CA VAL A 66 2.42 3.88 13.78
C VAL A 66 1.60 3.06 12.78
N GLY A 67 2.14 1.98 12.24
CA GLY A 67 1.50 1.11 11.24
C GLY A 67 2.37 0.84 10.02
N HIS A 68 1.80 0.22 9.02
CA HIS A 68 2.55 -0.16 7.82
C HIS A 68 2.58 1.00 6.81
N VAL A 69 3.74 1.20 6.19
CA VAL A 69 3.96 2.23 5.19
C VAL A 69 4.63 1.62 3.96
N LEU A 70 4.02 1.82 2.78
CA LEU A 70 4.66 1.47 1.53
C LEU A 70 5.65 2.57 1.14
N ALA A 71 6.90 2.21 0.97
CA ALA A 71 7.97 3.06 0.47
C ALA A 71 8.26 2.70 -0.99
N ILE A 72 7.74 3.49 -1.94
CA ILE A 72 7.85 3.23 -3.37
C ILE A 72 9.06 3.97 -3.93
N GLY A 73 9.87 3.27 -4.74
CA GLY A 73 11.11 3.83 -5.25
C GLY A 73 12.24 3.87 -4.20
N LEU A 74 12.11 3.11 -3.11
CA LEU A 74 13.15 2.99 -2.09
C LEU A 74 14.39 2.29 -2.69
N PRO A 75 15.54 2.98 -2.82
CA PRO A 75 16.70 2.40 -3.49
C PRO A 75 17.32 1.25 -2.69
N ARG A 76 17.26 1.35 -1.37
CA ARG A 76 17.69 0.31 -0.42
C ARG A 76 17.09 0.57 0.95
N TYR A 77 16.91 -0.49 1.72
CA TYR A 77 16.54 -0.34 3.13
C TYR A 77 17.76 0.05 3.97
N GLU A 78 17.58 1.05 4.82
CA GLU A 78 18.58 1.46 5.82
C GLU A 78 18.08 1.16 7.23
N ALA A 79 19.03 0.86 8.13
CA ALA A 79 18.69 0.61 9.53
C ALA A 79 18.02 1.85 10.16
N GLY A 80 16.92 1.64 10.84
CA GLY A 80 16.17 2.71 11.50
C GLY A 80 14.95 3.22 10.74
N LEU A 81 14.74 2.83 9.48
CA LEU A 81 13.55 3.23 8.69
C LEU A 81 12.24 2.62 9.20
N HIS A 82 12.28 1.71 10.18
CA HIS A 82 11.11 1.27 10.94
C HIS A 82 10.56 2.36 11.87
N ARG A 83 11.32 3.43 12.12
CA ARG A 83 10.81 4.62 12.82
C ARG A 83 10.20 5.57 11.80
N PHE A 84 8.92 5.87 11.97
CA PHE A 84 8.16 6.68 11.03
C PHE A 84 8.81 8.04 10.73
N SER A 85 9.30 8.73 11.77
CA SER A 85 10.00 10.01 11.59
C SER A 85 11.28 9.90 10.76
N ALA A 86 12.07 8.83 10.94
CA ALA A 86 13.26 8.60 10.14
C ALA A 86 12.90 8.22 8.68
N LEU A 87 11.81 7.48 8.49
CA LEU A 87 11.31 7.13 7.17
C LEU A 87 10.84 8.36 6.38
N THR A 88 10.08 9.25 7.00
CA THR A 88 9.60 10.50 6.36
C THR A 88 10.76 11.44 6.02
N GLU A 89 11.75 11.59 6.91
CA GLU A 89 12.95 12.35 6.64
C GLU A 89 13.75 11.77 5.46
N PHE A 90 13.98 10.46 5.47
CA PHE A 90 14.67 9.77 4.37
C PHE A 90 13.94 9.96 3.04
N ALA A 91 12.62 9.76 3.04
CA ALA A 91 11.81 9.85 1.83
C ALA A 91 11.88 11.24 1.19
N SER A 92 11.85 12.31 2.01
CA SER A 92 11.91 13.69 1.53
C SER A 92 13.20 14.02 0.77
N GLY A 93 14.31 13.39 1.16
CA GLY A 93 15.63 13.61 0.55
C GLY A 93 15.97 12.70 -0.63
N ASN A 94 15.21 11.65 -0.86
CA ASN A 94 15.56 10.57 -1.80
C ASN A 94 14.52 10.29 -2.89
N GLY A 95 13.47 11.11 -3.02
CA GLY A 95 12.45 10.92 -4.05
C GLY A 95 11.56 9.70 -3.82
N VAL A 96 11.53 9.14 -2.61
CA VAL A 96 10.69 8.01 -2.23
C VAL A 96 9.27 8.49 -1.98
N ALA A 97 8.28 7.79 -2.53
CA ALA A 97 6.88 8.02 -2.19
C ALA A 97 6.48 7.15 -0.99
N LEU A 98 5.77 7.74 -0.05
CA LEU A 98 5.19 7.05 1.10
C LEU A 98 3.69 6.96 0.95
N VAL A 99 3.15 5.76 1.17
CA VAL A 99 1.71 5.48 1.21
C VAL A 99 1.39 4.82 2.55
N PHE A 100 0.44 5.35 3.29
CA PHE A 100 -0.02 4.68 4.50
C PHE A 100 -0.84 3.45 4.10
N ALA A 101 -0.32 2.26 4.36
CA ALA A 101 -0.95 1.00 3.99
C ALA A 101 -2.13 0.69 4.92
N HIS A 102 -3.26 0.29 4.36
CA HIS A 102 -4.47 -0.17 5.10
C HIS A 102 -4.62 0.45 6.52
N PRO A 103 -4.69 1.79 6.66
CA PRO A 103 -4.49 2.50 7.93
C PRO A 103 -5.44 2.08 9.04
N PHE A 104 -6.63 1.63 8.68
CA PHE A 104 -7.67 1.27 9.64
C PHE A 104 -7.98 -0.23 9.66
N ARG A 105 -7.09 -1.10 9.16
CA ARG A 105 -7.25 -2.56 9.26
C ARG A 105 -7.53 -2.97 10.71
N HIS A 106 -8.62 -3.74 10.92
CA HIS A 106 -9.08 -4.18 12.24
C HIS A 106 -9.56 -3.06 13.18
N HIS A 107 -9.94 -1.91 12.63
CA HIS A 107 -10.47 -0.81 13.43
C HIS A 107 -11.96 -0.95 13.71
N THR A 108 -12.75 -1.25 12.67
CA THR A 108 -14.23 -1.31 12.80
C THR A 108 -14.71 -2.65 13.37
N ASP A 109 -14.05 -3.74 12.99
CA ASP A 109 -14.39 -5.11 13.45
C ASP A 109 -13.09 -5.91 13.69
N PRO A 110 -12.41 -5.67 14.83
CA PRO A 110 -11.14 -6.35 15.12
C PRO A 110 -11.39 -7.84 15.45
N PRO A 111 -10.68 -8.77 14.79
CA PRO A 111 -10.64 -10.15 15.22
C PRO A 111 -10.13 -10.28 16.67
N ALA A 112 -10.49 -11.35 17.36
CA ALA A 112 -10.08 -11.59 18.75
C ALA A 112 -8.55 -11.52 18.89
N GLY A 113 -8.06 -10.61 19.72
CA GLY A 113 -6.64 -10.40 19.99
C GLY A 113 -5.90 -9.53 18.95
N GLN A 114 -6.60 -8.95 17.99
CA GLN A 114 -6.04 -7.99 17.04
C GLN A 114 -6.60 -6.59 17.27
N SER A 115 -5.84 -5.58 16.89
CA SER A 115 -6.24 -4.17 16.96
C SER A 115 -5.59 -3.38 15.83
N CYS A 116 -6.22 -2.29 15.44
CA CYS A 116 -5.60 -1.34 14.51
C CYS A 116 -4.39 -0.66 15.19
N LEU A 117 -3.19 -0.82 14.63
CA LEU A 117 -1.96 -0.25 15.19
C LEU A 117 -2.03 1.27 15.29
N LEU A 118 -2.54 1.91 14.24
CA LEU A 118 -2.61 3.37 14.16
C LEU A 118 -3.50 3.99 15.23
N THR A 119 -4.56 3.29 15.64
CA THR A 119 -5.51 3.78 16.63
C THR A 119 -5.28 3.22 18.05
N ALA A 120 -4.41 2.22 18.18
CA ALA A 120 -4.12 1.59 19.49
C ALA A 120 -3.48 2.55 20.51
N GLY A 121 -2.78 3.58 20.04
CA GLY A 121 -2.17 4.63 20.88
C GLY A 121 -3.11 5.77 21.28
N LEU A 122 -4.34 5.82 20.74
CA LEU A 122 -5.31 6.83 21.10
C LEU A 122 -5.88 6.49 22.48
N SER A 123 -5.67 7.39 23.44
CA SER A 123 -6.23 7.27 24.80
C SER A 123 -7.75 7.35 24.72
N GLU A 124 -8.42 6.25 25.03
CA GLU A 124 -9.86 6.00 24.98
C GLU A 124 -10.39 5.72 23.56
N PRO A 125 -10.89 4.52 23.30
CA PRO A 125 -11.74 4.28 22.15
C PRO A 125 -13.10 4.94 22.43
N VAL A 126 -13.20 6.23 22.16
CA VAL A 126 -14.52 6.87 22.15
C VAL A 126 -15.28 6.18 21.01
N PRO A 127 -16.43 5.54 21.28
CA PRO A 127 -17.21 4.87 20.23
C PRO A 127 -17.49 5.79 19.03
N GLU A 128 -17.56 7.10 19.28
CA GLU A 128 -17.74 8.16 18.29
C GLU A 128 -16.51 8.37 17.39
N LEU A 129 -15.29 8.03 17.84
CA LEU A 129 -14.07 8.09 17.03
C LEU A 129 -14.01 6.96 16.00
N ARG A 130 -14.62 5.80 16.28
CA ARG A 130 -14.49 4.59 15.45
C ARG A 130 -15.00 4.75 14.02
N MET A 131 -15.90 5.70 13.77
CA MET A 131 -16.52 5.92 12.46
C MET A 131 -16.43 7.39 12.01
N ASN A 132 -15.65 8.22 12.70
CA ASN A 132 -15.59 9.64 12.42
C ASN A 132 -14.24 10.01 11.77
N ALA A 133 -14.25 10.14 10.44
CA ALA A 133 -13.09 10.47 9.63
C ALA A 133 -12.43 11.81 10.04
N GLU A 134 -13.22 12.83 10.40
CA GLU A 134 -12.71 14.14 10.84
C GLU A 134 -11.95 14.03 12.16
N ALA A 135 -12.51 13.26 13.11
CA ALA A 135 -11.87 13.03 14.40
C ALA A 135 -10.56 12.22 14.24
N LEU A 136 -10.55 11.19 13.38
CA LEU A 136 -9.36 10.40 13.08
C LEU A 136 -8.30 11.23 12.36
N ALA A 137 -8.66 12.00 11.35
CA ALA A 137 -7.75 12.91 10.66
C ALA A 137 -7.07 13.90 11.61
N LYS A 138 -7.80 14.39 12.63
CA LYS A 138 -7.25 15.29 13.64
C LYS A 138 -6.40 14.58 14.69
N ALA A 139 -6.78 13.35 15.07
CA ALA A 139 -6.13 12.59 16.13
C ALA A 139 -4.82 11.93 15.66
N ILE A 140 -4.66 11.73 14.36
CA ILE A 140 -3.54 10.98 13.77
C ILE A 140 -2.80 11.87 12.75
N PRO A 141 -1.92 12.77 13.24
CA PRO A 141 -1.20 13.71 12.37
C PRO A 141 -0.24 13.01 11.37
N GLU A 142 0.13 11.78 11.64
CA GLU A 142 0.98 10.95 10.76
C GLU A 142 0.35 10.74 9.38
N LEU A 143 -0.97 10.67 9.30
CA LEU A 143 -1.70 10.52 8.02
C LEU A 143 -1.46 11.67 7.04
N SER A 144 -1.12 12.86 7.53
CA SER A 144 -0.78 14.02 6.70
C SER A 144 0.71 14.11 6.32
N GLN A 145 1.54 13.19 6.81
CA GLN A 145 2.99 13.18 6.57
C GLN A 145 3.39 12.19 5.46
N VAL A 146 2.43 11.51 4.86
CA VAL A 146 2.62 10.63 3.71
C VAL A 146 2.06 11.26 2.43
N HIS A 147 2.41 10.74 1.27
CA HIS A 147 1.99 11.29 -0.02
C HIS A 147 0.60 10.78 -0.44
N ALA A 148 0.22 9.58 0.01
CA ALA A 148 -1.09 9.02 -0.27
C ALA A 148 -1.54 8.06 0.86
N ILE A 149 -2.83 7.76 0.88
CA ILE A 149 -3.47 6.81 1.80
C ILE A 149 -4.04 5.65 0.97
N GLU A 150 -3.74 4.42 1.37
CA GLU A 150 -4.35 3.24 0.77
C GLU A 150 -5.81 3.12 1.22
N ALA A 151 -6.71 3.54 0.35
CA ALA A 151 -8.15 3.63 0.62
C ALA A 151 -8.96 2.42 0.13
N ALA A 152 -8.33 1.52 -0.63
CA ALA A 152 -8.93 0.27 -1.09
C ALA A 152 -7.89 -0.85 -0.98
N ASN A 153 -7.92 -1.60 0.10
CA ASN A 153 -7.02 -2.73 0.31
C ASN A 153 -7.81 -4.04 0.26
N GLY A 154 -7.32 -5.00 -0.55
CA GLY A 154 -8.02 -6.26 -0.80
C GLY A 154 -8.08 -7.22 0.39
N ALA A 155 -7.20 -7.05 1.38
CA ALA A 155 -7.17 -7.87 2.60
C ALA A 155 -7.80 -7.15 3.82
N THR A 156 -8.49 -6.03 3.59
CA THR A 156 -9.11 -5.19 4.62
C THR A 156 -10.63 -5.18 4.45
N SER A 157 -11.37 -5.03 5.55
CA SER A 157 -12.83 -4.96 5.50
C SER A 157 -13.31 -3.75 4.68
N GLN A 158 -14.49 -3.87 4.07
CA GLN A 158 -15.08 -2.75 3.34
C GLN A 158 -15.29 -1.53 4.25
N ALA A 159 -15.72 -1.72 5.49
CA ALA A 159 -15.92 -0.62 6.44
C ALA A 159 -14.62 0.11 6.78
N ASP A 160 -13.51 -0.62 6.96
CA ASP A 160 -12.19 -0.02 7.19
C ASP A 160 -11.67 0.72 5.95
N ASN A 161 -11.91 0.19 4.75
CA ASN A 161 -11.59 0.85 3.47
C ASN A 161 -12.41 2.14 3.29
N GLU A 162 -13.71 2.11 3.54
CA GLU A 162 -14.58 3.29 3.48
C GLU A 162 -14.14 4.38 4.46
N LEU A 163 -13.71 3.98 5.67
CA LEU A 163 -13.16 4.90 6.66
C LEU A 163 -11.84 5.51 6.19
N ALA A 164 -10.97 4.73 5.57
CA ALA A 164 -9.71 5.22 4.99
C ALA A 164 -9.97 6.22 3.85
N ALA A 165 -10.91 5.94 2.96
CA ALA A 165 -11.31 6.84 1.89
C ALA A 165 -11.91 8.14 2.41
N ALA A 166 -12.80 8.07 3.41
CA ALA A 166 -13.39 9.25 4.05
C ALA A 166 -12.33 10.10 4.76
N THR A 167 -11.38 9.47 5.47
CA THR A 167 -10.29 10.18 6.14
C THR A 167 -9.34 10.84 5.15
N ALA A 168 -8.99 10.17 4.06
CA ALA A 168 -8.21 10.74 2.97
C ALA A 168 -8.91 11.97 2.35
N SER A 169 -10.22 11.90 2.15
CA SER A 169 -11.03 13.02 1.66
C SER A 169 -11.00 14.23 2.60
N VAL A 170 -11.13 14.01 3.91
CA VAL A 170 -11.03 15.08 4.93
C VAL A 170 -9.66 15.76 4.88
N LEU A 171 -8.60 14.97 4.71
CA LEU A 171 -7.23 15.48 4.63
C LEU A 171 -6.87 16.11 3.27
N GLY A 172 -7.71 15.93 2.23
CA GLY A 172 -7.37 16.29 0.86
C GLY A 172 -6.17 15.48 0.32
N ALA A 173 -5.96 14.28 0.87
CA ALA A 173 -4.87 13.40 0.49
C ALA A 173 -5.22 12.57 -0.75
N SER A 174 -4.21 12.28 -1.58
CA SER A 174 -4.33 11.33 -2.68
C SER A 174 -4.55 9.92 -2.15
N THR A 175 -5.16 9.07 -2.97
CA THR A 175 -5.45 7.70 -2.56
C THR A 175 -4.79 6.69 -3.49
N THR A 176 -4.52 5.51 -2.94
CA THR A 176 -4.12 4.32 -3.70
C THR A 176 -5.02 3.15 -3.34
N GLY A 177 -5.10 2.18 -4.23
CA GLY A 177 -5.64 0.86 -3.93
C GLY A 177 -4.55 -0.20 -4.09
N GLY A 178 -4.56 -1.19 -3.22
CA GLY A 178 -3.63 -2.30 -3.22
C GLY A 178 -4.33 -3.63 -2.95
N SER A 179 -3.77 -4.69 -3.49
CA SER A 179 -4.34 -6.02 -3.27
C SER A 179 -3.93 -6.63 -1.93
N ASP A 180 -2.75 -6.27 -1.45
CA ASP A 180 -2.09 -6.94 -0.31
C ASP A 180 -2.05 -8.47 -0.50
N ALA A 181 -1.77 -8.83 -1.76
CA ALA A 181 -1.87 -10.20 -2.22
C ALA A 181 -0.65 -11.01 -1.82
N HIS A 182 -0.88 -12.12 -1.14
CA HIS A 182 0.10 -13.15 -0.78
C HIS A 182 -0.13 -14.45 -1.59
N SER A 183 -1.07 -14.42 -2.52
CA SER A 183 -1.40 -15.53 -3.43
C SER A 183 -1.97 -14.98 -4.74
N ALA A 184 -1.99 -15.81 -5.76
CA ALA A 184 -2.54 -15.48 -7.08
C ALA A 184 -4.01 -15.00 -7.01
N HIS A 185 -4.80 -15.57 -6.12
CA HIS A 185 -6.21 -15.24 -5.95
C HIS A 185 -6.43 -13.78 -5.49
N GLY A 186 -5.55 -13.24 -4.64
CA GLY A 186 -5.67 -11.88 -4.11
C GLY A 186 -5.37 -10.78 -5.13
N ILE A 187 -4.71 -11.08 -6.25
CA ILE A 187 -4.30 -10.07 -7.21
C ILE A 187 -5.52 -9.40 -7.85
N GLY A 188 -5.52 -8.05 -7.86
CA GLY A 188 -6.59 -7.25 -8.43
C GLY A 188 -7.77 -6.98 -7.50
N SER A 189 -7.71 -7.39 -6.22
CA SER A 189 -8.75 -7.10 -5.22
C SER A 189 -8.78 -5.62 -4.79
N GLY A 190 -7.70 -4.88 -4.98
CA GLY A 190 -7.62 -3.43 -4.86
C GLY A 190 -6.71 -2.88 -5.95
N LEU A 191 -7.13 -1.79 -6.61
CA LEU A 191 -6.45 -1.22 -7.77
C LEU A 191 -6.16 0.26 -7.58
N THR A 192 -5.10 0.74 -8.25
CA THR A 192 -4.77 2.16 -8.33
C THR A 192 -4.89 2.61 -9.78
N ARG A 193 -5.67 3.65 -10.04
CA ARG A 193 -5.59 4.43 -11.27
C ARG A 193 -4.45 5.42 -11.14
N ILE A 194 -3.62 5.52 -12.17
CA ILE A 194 -2.47 6.43 -12.22
C ILE A 194 -2.59 7.30 -13.45
N GLU A 195 -2.47 8.62 -13.28
CA GLU A 195 -2.35 9.53 -14.42
C GLU A 195 -0.96 9.35 -15.05
N GLY A 196 -0.93 9.18 -16.36
CA GLY A 196 0.30 8.88 -17.08
C GLY A 196 0.58 7.38 -17.20
N ARG A 197 1.82 7.04 -17.54
CA ARG A 197 2.28 5.66 -17.75
C ARG A 197 3.69 5.48 -17.21
N PRO A 198 3.87 5.40 -15.90
CA PRO A 198 5.18 5.16 -15.31
C PRO A 198 5.76 3.84 -15.83
N ARG A 199 7.07 3.80 -16.04
CA ARG A 199 7.82 2.63 -16.52
C ARG A 199 8.91 2.22 -15.54
N THR A 200 9.23 3.07 -14.58
CA THR A 200 10.23 2.81 -13.55
C THR A 200 9.63 3.05 -12.15
N SER A 201 10.24 2.45 -11.14
CA SER A 201 9.82 2.65 -9.74
C SER A 201 9.94 4.13 -9.32
N ALA A 202 10.92 4.86 -9.86
CA ALA A 202 11.07 6.30 -9.62
C ALA A 202 9.95 7.13 -10.24
N GLU A 203 9.51 6.79 -11.45
CA GLU A 203 8.38 7.46 -12.10
C GLU A 203 7.05 7.17 -11.37
N LEU A 204 6.86 5.95 -10.88
CA LEU A 204 5.71 5.61 -10.05
C LEU A 204 5.73 6.40 -8.73
N ALA A 205 6.89 6.47 -8.07
CA ALA A 205 7.05 7.27 -6.85
C ALA A 205 6.72 8.75 -7.10
N GLU A 206 7.18 9.32 -8.21
CA GLU A 206 6.84 10.71 -8.55
C GLU A 206 5.34 10.89 -8.81
N ALA A 207 4.67 9.98 -9.53
CA ALA A 207 3.23 10.05 -9.74
C ALA A 207 2.44 10.06 -8.41
N ILE A 208 2.87 9.25 -7.44
CA ILE A 208 2.27 9.24 -6.10
C ILE A 208 2.54 10.57 -5.37
N ARG A 209 3.78 11.07 -5.42
CA ARG A 209 4.19 12.30 -4.74
C ARG A 209 3.46 13.55 -5.22
N VAL A 210 3.15 13.62 -6.50
CA VAL A 210 2.39 14.75 -7.09
C VAL A 210 0.88 14.56 -7.03
N GLY A 211 0.41 13.48 -6.45
CA GLY A 211 -1.01 13.23 -6.26
C GLY A 211 -1.75 12.73 -7.50
N ALA A 212 -1.03 12.17 -8.47
CA ALA A 212 -1.59 11.65 -9.72
C ALA A 212 -2.13 10.20 -9.57
N THR A 213 -2.68 9.86 -8.40
CA THR A 213 -3.20 8.52 -8.10
C THR A 213 -4.57 8.57 -7.44
N GLU A 214 -5.37 7.54 -7.70
CA GLU A 214 -6.70 7.34 -7.15
C GLU A 214 -6.94 5.85 -6.86
N ALA A 215 -7.51 5.55 -5.70
CA ALA A 215 -7.98 4.21 -5.37
C ALA A 215 -9.17 3.82 -6.24
N VAL A 216 -9.15 2.59 -6.75
CA VAL A 216 -10.26 2.02 -7.52
C VAL A 216 -10.63 0.69 -6.86
N ALA A 217 -11.92 0.43 -6.73
CA ALA A 217 -12.41 -0.87 -6.29
C ALA A 217 -11.88 -1.96 -7.21
N GLY A 218 -11.31 -2.99 -6.61
CA GLY A 218 -10.87 -4.17 -7.34
C GLY A 218 -12.01 -5.06 -7.80
N ARG A 219 -11.66 -6.24 -8.29
CA ARG A 219 -12.67 -7.26 -8.61
C ARG A 219 -13.46 -7.61 -7.35
N PRO A 220 -14.80 -7.77 -7.45
CA PRO A 220 -15.54 -8.37 -6.36
C PRO A 220 -14.95 -9.76 -6.08
N ASP A 221 -14.72 -10.08 -4.81
CA ASP A 221 -14.40 -11.45 -4.42
C ASP A 221 -15.50 -12.37 -4.94
N GLU A 222 -15.15 -13.37 -5.73
CA GLU A 222 -16.05 -14.49 -6.06
C GLU A 222 -16.22 -15.40 -4.82
N LYS A 223 -16.52 -14.79 -3.68
CA LYS A 223 -16.96 -15.49 -2.48
C LYS A 223 -18.48 -15.41 -2.44
N SER A 224 -19.11 -16.34 -3.12
CA SER A 224 -20.46 -16.77 -2.87
C SER A 224 -20.49 -18.28 -2.69
#